data_f535c082eb95874004eee44aaf5a3ba5
#
_entry.id   f535c082eb95874004eee44aaf5a3ba5
#
_cell.length_a   1.000
_cell.length_b   1.000
_cell.length_c   1.000
_cell.angle_alpha   90.00
_cell.angle_beta   90.00
_cell.angle_gamma   90.00
#
_symmetry.space_group_name_H-M   'P 1'
#
loop_
_entity.id
_entity.type
_entity.pdbx_description
1 polymer ?
#
loop_
_entity_poly.entity_id
_entity_poly.type
_entity_poly.pdbx_seq_one_letter_code
_entity_poly.pdbx_strand_id
1 'polypeptide(L)'
;MRYYLGIDGGGTKTDAALCDEFGRIAARTLGPAGNLVDIGISAYAALLGQLLDGLAQQTGGSLPPVAAAFAGLSGGSDPQIAADCRLLLRNRLPDTPLVAGGDDRQSLLAGGLYGADGCVLISGTGCACTARVNGQQHSIGGWGFLFDGKGGGFDIGRDAVMAALRAYDGRGEPTRLLPLLEAELGCGIEQALPGLYREGKRRIASLAPLVFSAAQEGDAAASGILDENMRELALWLDTAAKYFSGSFPTVVAGGILMKSDDALRRLCGFVKSDTCPARMAMAPVFGAVVAAMLLDGVSEQRLRGMDFSL
;
A
#
# COMPACT_ATOMS: atom_id res chain seq x y z
N MET A 1 27.22 10.85 -13.05
CA MET A 1 26.37 10.22 -12.02
C MET A 1 24.94 10.39 -12.47
N ARG A 2 24.15 9.32 -12.53
CA ARG A 2 22.73 9.33 -12.92
C ARG A 2 21.89 9.31 -11.67
N TYR A 3 20.77 10.02 -11.68
CA TYR A 3 19.83 10.04 -10.57
C TYR A 3 18.44 9.58 -11.02
N TYR A 4 17.70 8.99 -10.08
CA TYR A 4 16.37 8.42 -10.29
C TYR A 4 15.42 8.95 -9.22
N LEU A 5 14.28 9.43 -9.65
CA LEU A 5 13.26 9.99 -8.77
C LEU A 5 12.11 9.01 -8.63
N GLY A 6 11.77 8.67 -7.39
CA GLY A 6 10.57 7.92 -7.03
C GLY A 6 9.63 8.77 -6.19
N ILE A 7 8.33 8.67 -6.46
CA ILE A 7 7.26 9.29 -5.65
C ILE A 7 6.24 8.21 -5.34
N ASP A 8 5.88 8.10 -4.05
CA ASP A 8 4.83 7.21 -3.54
C ASP A 8 3.72 8.06 -2.92
N GLY A 9 2.60 8.20 -3.64
CA GLY A 9 1.48 9.05 -3.27
C GLY A 9 0.30 8.25 -2.70
N GLY A 10 0.22 8.22 -1.38
CA GLY A 10 -0.85 7.52 -0.66
C GLY A 10 -1.94 8.43 -0.12
N GLY A 11 -2.98 7.81 0.43
CA GLY A 11 -4.12 8.52 1.03
C GLY A 11 -3.82 9.23 2.35
N THR A 12 -2.63 9.09 2.95
CA THR A 12 -2.25 9.72 4.22
C THR A 12 -1.04 10.60 4.12
N LYS A 13 -0.09 10.25 3.27
CA LYS A 13 1.17 10.97 3.04
C LYS A 13 1.65 10.73 1.63
N THR A 14 2.54 11.59 1.17
CA THR A 14 3.33 11.39 -0.05
C THR A 14 4.81 11.38 0.33
N ASP A 15 5.55 10.45 -0.24
CA ASP A 15 6.97 10.27 -0.02
C ASP A 15 7.70 10.43 -1.35
N ALA A 16 8.75 11.23 -1.42
CA ALA A 16 9.56 11.40 -2.63
C ALA A 16 11.03 11.20 -2.28
N ALA A 17 11.72 10.39 -3.10
CA ALA A 17 13.13 10.08 -2.91
C ALA A 17 13.90 10.21 -4.24
N LEU A 18 15.10 10.77 -4.14
CA LEU A 18 16.08 10.85 -5.20
C LEU A 18 17.26 9.95 -4.83
N CYS A 19 17.57 8.97 -5.69
CA CYS A 19 18.69 8.07 -5.48
C CYS A 19 19.66 8.14 -6.66
N ASP A 20 20.95 7.87 -6.41
CA ASP A 20 21.94 7.72 -7.45
C ASP A 20 21.85 6.34 -8.15
N GLU A 21 22.66 6.12 -9.15
CA GLU A 21 22.74 4.88 -9.95
C GLU A 21 23.24 3.66 -9.18
N PHE A 22 23.59 3.81 -7.90
CA PHE A 22 24.01 2.74 -7.00
C PHE A 22 22.95 2.45 -5.92
N GLY A 23 21.80 3.16 -5.93
CA GLY A 23 20.73 3.06 -4.95
C GLY A 23 20.90 3.94 -3.71
N ARG A 24 21.99 4.72 -3.61
CA ARG A 24 22.25 5.60 -2.47
C ARG A 24 21.30 6.80 -2.50
N ILE A 25 20.72 7.11 -1.34
CA ILE A 25 19.77 8.20 -1.20
C ILE A 25 20.51 9.53 -1.23
N ALA A 26 20.22 10.35 -2.24
CA ALA A 26 20.75 11.72 -2.36
C ALA A 26 19.84 12.73 -1.63
N ALA A 27 18.53 12.54 -1.68
CA ALA A 27 17.54 13.37 -0.99
C ALA A 27 16.24 12.62 -0.77
N ARG A 28 15.48 12.98 0.27
CA ARG A 28 14.13 12.45 0.53
C ARG A 28 13.27 13.51 1.19
N THR A 29 12.02 13.61 0.81
CA THR A 29 11.07 14.55 1.39
C THR A 29 9.69 13.91 1.56
N LEU A 30 8.97 14.38 2.58
CA LEU A 30 7.62 13.92 2.91
C LEU A 30 6.64 15.07 2.73
N GLY A 31 5.48 14.77 2.19
CA GLY A 31 4.36 15.68 2.06
C GLY A 31 3.05 15.09 2.58
N PRO A 32 1.98 15.88 2.59
CA PRO A 32 0.64 15.43 2.96
C PRO A 32 0.11 14.35 2.00
N ALA A 33 -1.13 13.92 2.22
CA ALA A 33 -1.82 12.95 1.33
C ALA A 33 -1.76 13.40 -0.14
N GLY A 34 -1.37 12.49 -1.03
CA GLY A 34 -1.17 12.72 -2.46
C GLY A 34 -1.99 11.79 -3.35
N ASN A 35 -3.13 11.26 -2.87
CA ASN A 35 -4.09 10.58 -3.73
C ASN A 35 -4.77 11.61 -4.62
N LEU A 36 -4.46 11.60 -5.92
CA LEU A 36 -4.93 12.58 -6.89
C LEU A 36 -6.46 12.59 -7.03
N VAL A 37 -7.12 11.44 -6.81
CA VAL A 37 -8.60 11.35 -6.80
C VAL A 37 -9.20 12.17 -5.68
N ASP A 38 -8.58 12.12 -4.49
CA ASP A 38 -9.12 12.77 -3.28
C ASP A 38 -8.86 14.29 -3.28
N ILE A 39 -7.66 14.71 -3.72
CA ILE A 39 -7.22 16.12 -3.60
C ILE A 39 -7.39 16.94 -4.88
N GLY A 40 -7.54 16.28 -6.03
CA GLY A 40 -7.65 16.90 -7.35
C GLY A 40 -6.31 17.35 -7.94
N ILE A 41 -6.31 17.57 -9.26
CA ILE A 41 -5.11 17.81 -10.06
C ILE A 41 -4.33 19.07 -9.63
N SER A 42 -5.03 20.16 -9.30
CA SER A 42 -4.38 21.42 -8.91
C SER A 42 -3.65 21.33 -7.58
N ALA A 43 -4.26 20.68 -6.57
CA ALA A 43 -3.63 20.48 -5.27
C ALA A 43 -2.45 19.50 -5.40
N TYR A 44 -2.58 18.45 -6.21
CA TYR A 44 -1.47 17.53 -6.46
C TYR A 44 -0.31 18.23 -7.21
N ALA A 45 -0.58 19.11 -8.16
CA ALA A 45 0.46 19.90 -8.83
C ALA A 45 1.25 20.80 -7.87
N ALA A 46 0.55 21.42 -6.90
CA ALA A 46 1.19 22.21 -5.85
C ALA A 46 2.04 21.33 -4.90
N LEU A 47 1.50 20.18 -4.47
CA LEU A 47 2.22 19.20 -3.66
C LEU A 47 3.48 18.70 -4.37
N LEU A 48 3.37 18.35 -5.65
CA LEU A 48 4.51 17.93 -6.46
C LEU A 48 5.61 18.99 -6.49
N GLY A 49 5.25 20.28 -6.65
CA GLY A 49 6.19 21.38 -6.57
C GLY A 49 6.93 21.41 -5.22
N GLN A 50 6.20 21.37 -4.12
CA GLN A 50 6.78 21.36 -2.76
C GLN A 50 7.73 20.18 -2.53
N LEU A 51 7.37 18.98 -3.02
CA LEU A 51 8.23 17.79 -2.91
C LEU A 51 9.53 17.98 -3.69
N LEU A 52 9.47 18.45 -4.93
CA LEU A 52 10.65 18.67 -5.77
C LEU A 52 11.54 19.78 -5.23
N ASP A 53 10.95 20.88 -4.72
CA ASP A 53 11.68 21.96 -4.07
C ASP A 53 12.40 21.45 -2.80
N GLY A 54 11.74 20.61 -2.00
CA GLY A 54 12.34 19.98 -0.82
C GLY A 54 13.50 19.04 -1.15
N LEU A 55 13.45 18.32 -2.27
CA LEU A 55 14.57 17.52 -2.77
C LEU A 55 15.72 18.41 -3.29
N ALA A 56 15.37 19.47 -4.04
CA ALA A 56 16.35 20.42 -4.57
C ALA A 56 17.15 21.13 -3.46
N GLN A 57 16.49 21.52 -2.36
CA GLN A 57 17.16 22.13 -1.20
C GLN A 57 18.23 21.20 -0.61
N GLN A 58 18.00 19.90 -0.55
CA GLN A 58 18.92 18.90 -0.03
C GLN A 58 20.08 18.61 -0.99
N THR A 59 19.93 18.95 -2.28
CA THR A 59 20.93 18.69 -3.34
C THR A 59 21.64 19.97 -3.83
N GLY A 60 21.67 21.01 -2.99
CA GLY A 60 22.44 22.25 -3.27
C GLY A 60 21.64 23.33 -3.99
N GLY A 61 20.29 23.34 -3.87
CA GLY A 61 19.40 24.37 -4.40
C GLY A 61 18.79 24.06 -5.76
N SER A 62 19.22 22.97 -6.41
CA SER A 62 18.61 22.47 -7.66
C SER A 62 18.66 20.95 -7.70
N LEU A 63 17.72 20.34 -8.43
CA LEU A 63 17.80 18.90 -8.68
C LEU A 63 18.98 18.60 -9.65
N PRO A 64 19.77 17.56 -9.34
CA PRO A 64 20.74 17.06 -10.32
C PRO A 64 20.01 16.47 -11.54
N PRO A 65 20.72 16.22 -12.68
CA PRO A 65 20.12 15.60 -13.85
C PRO A 65 19.47 14.26 -13.51
N VAL A 66 18.13 14.18 -13.65
CA VAL A 66 17.33 12.99 -13.39
C VAL A 66 17.21 12.16 -14.67
N ALA A 67 17.66 10.91 -14.65
CA ALA A 67 17.62 10.01 -15.81
C ALA A 67 16.20 9.45 -16.04
N ALA A 68 15.50 9.10 -14.95
CA ALA A 68 14.12 8.67 -15.03
C ALA A 68 13.36 9.02 -13.74
N ALA A 69 12.05 9.23 -13.87
CA ALA A 69 11.14 9.50 -12.76
C ALA A 69 9.89 8.63 -12.85
N PHE A 70 9.45 8.09 -11.71
CA PHE A 70 8.21 7.34 -11.58
C PHE A 70 7.41 7.83 -10.37
N ALA A 71 6.10 8.08 -10.56
CA ALA A 71 5.19 8.31 -9.46
C ALA A 71 4.12 7.22 -9.41
N GLY A 72 4.11 6.46 -8.34
CA GLY A 72 3.08 5.49 -7.99
C GLY A 72 2.03 6.13 -7.08
N LEU A 73 0.79 6.19 -7.52
CA LEU A 73 -0.29 6.85 -6.80
C LEU A 73 -1.41 5.88 -6.46
N SER A 74 -1.92 5.96 -5.26
CA SER A 74 -3.19 5.33 -4.93
C SER A 74 -4.29 5.89 -5.83
N GLY A 75 -5.01 5.02 -6.55
CA GLY A 75 -5.95 5.41 -7.60
C GLY A 75 -5.33 5.54 -9.00
N GLY A 76 -4.02 5.40 -9.15
CA GLY A 76 -3.30 5.47 -10.43
C GLY A 76 -3.58 4.31 -11.41
N SER A 77 -4.45 3.38 -11.06
CA SER A 77 -4.99 2.36 -11.98
C SER A 77 -5.95 2.95 -13.03
N ASP A 78 -6.51 4.12 -12.78
CA ASP A 78 -7.25 4.87 -13.79
C ASP A 78 -6.27 5.45 -14.82
N PRO A 79 -6.41 5.12 -16.12
CA PRO A 79 -5.51 5.59 -17.17
C PRO A 79 -5.43 7.13 -17.28
N GLN A 80 -6.52 7.84 -16.99
CA GLN A 80 -6.54 9.31 -17.03
C GLN A 80 -5.70 9.88 -15.88
N ILE A 81 -5.86 9.34 -14.66
CA ILE A 81 -5.08 9.75 -13.49
C ILE A 81 -3.58 9.49 -13.71
N ALA A 82 -3.22 8.33 -14.25
CA ALA A 82 -1.83 8.03 -14.61
C ALA A 82 -1.28 8.99 -15.66
N ALA A 83 -2.08 9.37 -16.66
CA ALA A 83 -1.70 10.32 -17.71
C ALA A 83 -1.52 11.73 -17.14
N ASP A 84 -2.43 12.19 -16.30
CA ASP A 84 -2.36 13.50 -15.64
C ASP A 84 -1.14 13.60 -14.73
N CYS A 85 -0.88 12.58 -13.93
CA CYS A 85 0.32 12.49 -13.08
C CYS A 85 1.60 12.57 -13.93
N ARG A 86 1.68 11.81 -15.01
CA ARG A 86 2.83 11.83 -15.92
C ARG A 86 3.02 13.21 -16.56
N LEU A 87 1.94 13.88 -16.96
CA LEU A 87 1.99 15.21 -17.56
C LEU A 87 2.51 16.24 -16.54
N LEU A 88 2.02 16.21 -15.31
CA LEU A 88 2.49 17.10 -14.24
C LEU A 88 3.98 16.90 -13.92
N LEU A 89 4.44 15.64 -13.82
CA LEU A 89 5.85 15.31 -13.65
C LEU A 89 6.69 15.85 -14.81
N ARG A 90 6.27 15.62 -16.06
CA ARG A 90 6.99 16.08 -17.26
C ARG A 90 7.10 17.61 -17.31
N ASN A 91 6.06 18.33 -16.92
CA ASN A 91 6.07 19.79 -16.85
C ASN A 91 7.07 20.33 -15.81
N ARG A 92 7.28 19.60 -14.72
CA ARG A 92 8.22 19.96 -13.64
C ARG A 92 9.65 19.46 -13.88
N LEU A 93 9.80 18.45 -14.72
CA LEU A 93 11.09 17.80 -15.04
C LEU A 93 11.27 17.74 -16.57
N PRO A 94 11.35 18.90 -17.25
CA PRO A 94 11.38 18.97 -18.73
C PRO A 94 12.59 18.23 -19.33
N ASP A 95 13.73 18.25 -18.63
CA ASP A 95 14.97 17.63 -19.10
C ASP A 95 15.09 16.14 -18.74
N THR A 96 14.11 15.57 -18.02
CA THR A 96 14.09 14.15 -17.69
C THR A 96 13.54 13.33 -18.86
N PRO A 97 14.34 12.46 -19.49
CA PRO A 97 13.92 11.76 -20.72
C PRO A 97 12.78 10.75 -20.48
N LEU A 98 12.81 10.07 -19.34
CA LEU A 98 11.88 9.00 -19.00
C LEU A 98 11.03 9.39 -17.78
N VAL A 99 9.75 9.64 -18.01
CA VAL A 99 8.80 10.02 -16.97
C VAL A 99 7.55 9.15 -17.09
N ALA A 100 7.18 8.48 -16.00
CA ALA A 100 5.96 7.68 -15.92
C ALA A 100 5.18 7.97 -14.63
N GLY A 101 3.87 7.81 -14.72
CA GLY A 101 2.96 7.77 -13.59
C GLY A 101 2.12 6.51 -13.67
N GLY A 102 1.72 5.98 -12.53
CA GLY A 102 0.93 4.76 -12.47
C GLY A 102 0.36 4.49 -11.08
N ASP A 103 -0.05 3.26 -10.89
CA ASP A 103 -0.61 2.76 -9.65
C ASP A 103 0.51 2.49 -8.61
N ASP A 104 0.21 2.65 -7.32
CA ASP A 104 1.11 2.33 -6.22
C ASP A 104 1.55 0.86 -6.23
N ARG A 105 0.71 -0.06 -6.73
CA ARG A 105 1.07 -1.48 -6.93
C ARG A 105 2.26 -1.66 -7.86
N GLN A 106 2.46 -0.80 -8.85
CA GLN A 106 3.62 -0.85 -9.75
C GLN A 106 4.92 -0.54 -9.01
N SER A 107 4.89 0.43 -8.09
CA SER A 107 6.01 0.70 -7.18
C SER A 107 6.34 -0.52 -6.32
N LEU A 108 5.30 -1.17 -5.76
CA LEU A 108 5.47 -2.34 -4.92
C LEU A 108 5.97 -3.57 -5.70
N LEU A 109 5.47 -3.79 -6.92
CA LEU A 109 5.98 -4.83 -7.82
C LEU A 109 7.45 -4.57 -8.17
N ALA A 110 7.80 -3.32 -8.49
CA ALA A 110 9.17 -2.96 -8.79
C ALA A 110 10.11 -3.18 -7.59
N GLY A 111 9.76 -2.65 -6.42
CA GLY A 111 10.58 -2.74 -5.22
C GLY A 111 10.63 -4.14 -4.59
N GLY A 112 9.55 -4.92 -4.71
CA GLY A 112 9.49 -6.27 -4.17
C GLY A 112 10.08 -7.34 -5.08
N LEU A 113 9.95 -7.17 -6.40
CA LEU A 113 10.30 -8.17 -7.40
C LEU A 113 11.41 -7.74 -8.37
N TYR A 114 11.83 -6.46 -8.34
CA TYR A 114 12.90 -5.91 -9.18
C TYR A 114 12.70 -6.14 -10.69
N GLY A 115 11.43 -6.20 -11.12
CA GLY A 115 11.10 -6.47 -12.51
C GLY A 115 10.88 -7.95 -12.86
N ALA A 116 11.10 -8.88 -11.92
CA ALA A 116 10.79 -10.30 -12.09
C ALA A 116 9.27 -10.56 -12.04
N ASP A 117 8.86 -11.73 -12.51
CA ASP A 117 7.49 -12.23 -12.34
C ASP A 117 7.23 -12.61 -10.89
N GLY A 118 5.98 -12.48 -10.44
CA GLY A 118 5.56 -12.77 -9.07
C GLY A 118 4.29 -12.03 -8.68
N CYS A 119 3.98 -12.02 -7.41
CA CYS A 119 2.75 -11.43 -6.87
C CYS A 119 3.06 -10.40 -5.79
N VAL A 120 2.26 -9.34 -5.75
CA VAL A 120 2.21 -8.38 -4.63
C VAL A 120 0.84 -8.40 -4.02
N LEU A 121 0.77 -8.56 -2.70
CA LEU A 121 -0.44 -8.48 -1.90
C LEU A 121 -0.35 -7.31 -0.92
N ILE A 122 -1.27 -6.39 -1.01
CA ILE A 122 -1.37 -5.22 -0.12
C ILE A 122 -2.49 -5.45 0.88
N SER A 123 -2.20 -5.22 2.17
CA SER A 123 -3.21 -5.11 3.22
C SER A 123 -2.87 -3.91 4.12
N GLY A 124 -3.50 -2.79 3.81
CA GLY A 124 -3.41 -1.51 4.50
C GLY A 124 -4.77 -1.04 4.98
N THR A 125 -5.17 0.20 4.69
CA THR A 125 -6.55 0.69 4.91
C THR A 125 -7.57 -0.13 4.10
N GLY A 126 -7.24 -0.45 2.85
CA GLY A 126 -7.89 -1.44 2.00
C GLY A 126 -6.90 -2.53 1.61
N CYS A 127 -7.25 -3.34 0.63
CA CYS A 127 -6.42 -4.42 0.13
C CYS A 127 -6.43 -4.46 -1.40
N ALA A 128 -5.37 -5.01 -1.98
CA ALA A 128 -5.22 -5.24 -3.41
C ALA A 128 -4.21 -6.35 -3.66
N CYS A 129 -4.41 -7.11 -4.74
CA CYS A 129 -3.46 -8.12 -5.19
C CYS A 129 -3.19 -7.95 -6.68
N THR A 130 -1.93 -8.09 -7.07
CA THR A 130 -1.53 -8.02 -8.48
C THR A 130 -0.47 -9.08 -8.77
N ALA A 131 -0.73 -9.95 -9.74
CA ALA A 131 0.25 -10.85 -10.31
C ALA A 131 0.90 -10.20 -11.54
N ARG A 132 2.20 -10.38 -11.71
CA ARG A 132 2.95 -10.02 -12.91
C ARG A 132 3.54 -11.28 -13.51
N VAL A 133 3.22 -11.56 -14.78
CA VAL A 133 3.69 -12.72 -15.51
C VAL A 133 4.04 -12.32 -16.95
N ASN A 134 5.26 -12.60 -17.39
CA ASN A 134 5.77 -12.21 -18.71
C ASN A 134 5.57 -10.70 -19.00
N GLY A 135 5.75 -9.86 -17.97
CA GLY A 135 5.57 -8.42 -18.06
C GLY A 135 4.11 -7.95 -18.06
N GLN A 136 3.13 -8.84 -18.13
CA GLN A 136 1.70 -8.51 -18.03
C GLN A 136 1.25 -8.50 -16.57
N GLN A 137 0.36 -7.57 -16.22
CA GLN A 137 -0.21 -7.44 -14.87
C GLN A 137 -1.65 -7.93 -14.86
N HIS A 138 -1.98 -8.72 -13.83
CA HIS A 138 -3.31 -9.26 -13.57
C HIS A 138 -3.75 -8.82 -12.18
N SER A 139 -4.81 -8.01 -12.10
CA SER A 139 -5.41 -7.61 -10.83
C SER A 139 -6.33 -8.71 -10.30
N ILE A 140 -6.20 -9.02 -9.02
CA ILE A 140 -7.04 -9.97 -8.30
C ILE A 140 -7.60 -9.25 -7.08
N GLY A 141 -8.90 -9.07 -7.01
CA GLY A 141 -9.54 -8.27 -5.96
C GLY A 141 -9.10 -6.81 -5.98
N GLY A 142 -9.37 -6.08 -4.87
CA GLY A 142 -9.05 -4.66 -4.77
C GLY A 142 -10.05 -3.74 -5.48
N TRP A 143 -11.29 -4.19 -5.69
CA TRP A 143 -12.37 -3.46 -6.35
C TRP A 143 -13.01 -2.38 -5.47
N GLY A 144 -12.42 -2.12 -4.32
CA GLY A 144 -12.89 -1.10 -3.37
C GLY A 144 -13.75 -1.66 -2.25
N PHE A 145 -13.79 -0.91 -1.14
CA PHE A 145 -14.36 -1.34 0.14
C PHE A 145 -15.87 -1.63 0.12
N LEU A 146 -16.59 -1.17 -0.91
CA LEU A 146 -18.02 -1.43 -1.04
C LEU A 146 -18.32 -2.79 -1.69
N PHE A 147 -17.47 -3.23 -2.61
CA PHE A 147 -17.76 -4.38 -3.46
C PHE A 147 -16.82 -5.56 -3.24
N ASP A 148 -15.69 -5.33 -2.59
CA ASP A 148 -14.64 -6.32 -2.42
C ASP A 148 -14.01 -6.13 -1.03
N GLY A 149 -14.76 -6.54 -0.04
CA GLY A 149 -14.50 -6.15 1.32
C GLY A 149 -14.12 -7.27 2.26
N LYS A 150 -12.85 -7.73 2.19
CA LYS A 150 -12.18 -8.45 3.29
C LYS A 150 -10.66 -8.30 3.16
N GLY A 151 -9.96 -8.23 4.29
CA GLY A 151 -8.50 -8.27 4.35
C GLY A 151 -7.82 -6.92 4.58
N GLY A 152 -8.53 -5.81 4.45
CA GLY A 152 -8.04 -4.47 4.78
C GLY A 152 -8.41 -4.03 6.19
N GLY A 153 -7.73 -2.98 6.68
CA GLY A 153 -8.02 -2.39 7.99
C GLY A 153 -9.46 -1.88 8.12
N PHE A 154 -10.04 -1.37 7.02
CA PHE A 154 -11.43 -0.98 7.00
C PHE A 154 -12.36 -2.17 7.29
N ASP A 155 -12.11 -3.31 6.65
CA ASP A 155 -12.94 -4.49 6.79
C ASP A 155 -12.82 -5.08 8.18
N ILE A 156 -11.61 -5.19 8.70
CA ILE A 156 -11.32 -5.66 10.07
C ILE A 156 -12.00 -4.73 11.09
N GLY A 157 -11.87 -3.40 10.93
CA GLY A 157 -12.48 -2.42 11.82
C GLY A 157 -14.02 -2.41 11.75
N ARG A 158 -14.58 -2.51 10.54
CA ARG A 158 -16.05 -2.64 10.34
C ARG A 158 -16.57 -3.91 11.01
N ASP A 159 -15.91 -5.04 10.81
CA ASP A 159 -16.33 -6.31 11.37
C ASP A 159 -16.25 -6.28 12.91
N ALA A 160 -15.25 -5.54 13.47
CA ALA A 160 -15.18 -5.30 14.92
C ALA A 160 -16.36 -4.48 15.45
N VAL A 161 -16.73 -3.39 14.78
CA VAL A 161 -17.92 -2.60 15.15
C VAL A 161 -19.18 -3.44 15.05
N MET A 162 -19.31 -4.28 14.01
CA MET A 162 -20.44 -5.20 13.86
C MET A 162 -20.51 -6.23 15.00
N ALA A 163 -19.37 -6.80 15.39
CA ALA A 163 -19.31 -7.76 16.52
C ALA A 163 -19.68 -7.09 17.84
N ALA A 164 -19.17 -5.89 18.10
CA ALA A 164 -19.49 -5.11 19.29
C ALA A 164 -20.99 -4.75 19.37
N LEU A 165 -21.61 -4.32 18.27
CA LEU A 165 -23.03 -4.04 18.19
C LEU A 165 -23.88 -5.27 18.45
N ARG A 166 -23.48 -6.43 17.91
CA ARG A 166 -24.18 -7.69 18.16
C ARG A 166 -24.10 -8.12 19.63
N ALA A 167 -22.94 -7.91 20.28
CA ALA A 167 -22.80 -8.16 21.71
C ALA A 167 -23.64 -7.18 22.54
N TYR A 168 -23.69 -5.89 22.15
CA TYR A 168 -24.43 -4.83 22.79
C TYR A 168 -25.97 -5.12 22.81
N ASP A 169 -26.50 -5.53 21.67
CA ASP A 169 -27.95 -5.78 21.53
C ASP A 169 -28.38 -7.24 21.76
N GLY A 170 -27.47 -8.12 22.15
CA GLY A 170 -27.73 -9.52 22.52
C GLY A 170 -27.90 -10.48 21.33
N ARG A 171 -27.59 -10.07 20.09
CA ARG A 171 -27.60 -10.95 18.91
C ARG A 171 -26.30 -11.74 18.74
N GLY A 172 -25.26 -11.47 19.51
CA GLY A 172 -23.96 -12.14 19.45
C GLY A 172 -23.41 -12.43 20.83
N GLU A 173 -22.36 -13.24 20.85
CA GLU A 173 -21.66 -13.58 22.09
C GLU A 173 -20.92 -12.35 22.67
N PRO A 174 -20.75 -12.31 24.01
CA PRO A 174 -19.92 -11.29 24.64
C PRO A 174 -18.52 -11.25 24.02
N THR A 175 -18.00 -10.04 23.80
CA THR A 175 -16.68 -9.83 23.22
C THR A 175 -15.96 -8.66 23.90
N ARG A 176 -14.65 -8.75 24.03
CA ARG A 176 -13.78 -7.66 24.51
C ARG A 176 -13.73 -6.48 23.52
N LEU A 177 -14.14 -6.70 22.27
CA LEU A 177 -14.21 -5.62 21.27
C LEU A 177 -15.16 -4.51 21.69
N LEU A 178 -16.27 -4.81 22.38
CA LEU A 178 -17.22 -3.80 22.82
C LEU A 178 -16.57 -2.77 23.76
N PRO A 179 -16.04 -3.12 24.94
CA PRO A 179 -15.41 -2.13 25.84
C PRO A 179 -14.17 -1.50 25.25
N LEU A 180 -13.38 -2.19 24.39
CA LEU A 180 -12.22 -1.62 23.73
C LEU A 180 -12.60 -0.53 22.72
N LEU A 181 -13.67 -0.76 21.94
CA LEU A 181 -14.17 0.23 20.99
C LEU A 181 -14.79 1.43 21.71
N GLU A 182 -15.56 1.24 22.76
CA GLU A 182 -16.13 2.32 23.55
C GLU A 182 -15.06 3.20 24.20
N ALA A 183 -13.98 2.59 24.71
CA ALA A 183 -12.83 3.31 25.24
C ALA A 183 -12.10 4.14 24.16
N GLU A 184 -11.87 3.56 22.99
CA GLU A 184 -11.22 4.24 21.85
C GLU A 184 -12.09 5.37 21.26
N LEU A 185 -13.41 5.18 21.23
CA LEU A 185 -14.37 6.14 20.68
C LEU A 185 -14.81 7.20 21.69
N GLY A 186 -14.54 6.99 22.98
CA GLY A 186 -14.88 7.92 24.09
C GLY A 186 -16.37 7.99 24.41
N CYS A 187 -17.19 7.06 23.90
CA CYS A 187 -18.63 7.00 24.13
C CYS A 187 -19.15 5.58 23.88
N GLY A 188 -20.41 5.31 24.28
CA GLY A 188 -21.06 4.04 24.01
C GLY A 188 -21.12 3.72 22.52
N ILE A 189 -21.08 2.43 22.17
CA ILE A 189 -20.96 1.98 20.76
C ILE A 189 -22.12 2.51 19.89
N GLU A 190 -23.34 2.56 20.40
CA GLU A 190 -24.50 3.11 19.70
C GLU A 190 -24.34 4.61 19.41
N GLN A 191 -23.83 5.37 20.40
CA GLN A 191 -23.60 6.81 20.29
C GLN A 191 -22.48 7.15 19.30
N ALA A 192 -21.54 6.24 19.08
CA ALA A 192 -20.42 6.43 18.15
C ALA A 192 -20.82 6.33 16.68
N LEU A 193 -21.94 5.65 16.35
CA LEU A 193 -22.30 5.36 14.94
C LEU A 193 -22.39 6.59 14.05
N PRO A 194 -23.06 7.70 14.42
CA PRO A 194 -23.10 8.90 13.55
C PRO A 194 -21.72 9.48 13.26
N GLY A 195 -20.79 9.38 14.22
CA GLY A 195 -19.39 9.76 14.04
C GLY A 195 -18.67 8.87 13.02
N LEU A 196 -18.79 7.56 13.17
CA LEU A 196 -18.18 6.57 12.26
C LEU A 196 -18.72 6.71 10.82
N TYR A 197 -20.02 6.97 10.63
CA TYR A 197 -20.57 7.23 9.31
C TYR A 197 -20.01 8.52 8.68
N ARG A 198 -19.86 9.59 9.46
CA ARG A 198 -19.37 10.88 8.98
C ARG A 198 -17.87 10.84 8.69
N GLU A 199 -17.06 10.23 9.56
CA GLU A 199 -15.61 10.15 9.44
C GLU A 199 -15.17 9.07 8.43
N GLY A 200 -16.02 8.07 8.21
CA GLY A 200 -15.93 7.13 7.11
C GLY A 200 -14.74 6.15 7.20
N LYS A 201 -14.28 5.74 6.03
CA LYS A 201 -13.34 4.64 5.82
C LYS A 201 -12.08 4.70 6.69
N ARG A 202 -11.46 5.88 6.84
CA ARG A 202 -10.19 6.01 7.57
C ARG A 202 -10.37 5.78 9.07
N ARG A 203 -11.42 6.35 9.67
CA ARG A 203 -11.72 6.17 11.10
C ARG A 203 -12.04 4.71 11.40
N ILE A 204 -12.85 4.07 10.58
CA ILE A 204 -13.18 2.65 10.76
C ILE A 204 -11.90 1.79 10.64
N ALA A 205 -11.06 2.04 9.64
CA ALA A 205 -9.80 1.32 9.48
C ALA A 205 -8.84 1.50 10.66
N SER A 206 -8.86 2.66 11.33
CA SER A 206 -8.02 2.91 12.51
C SER A 206 -8.38 2.07 13.73
N LEU A 207 -9.55 1.41 13.74
CA LEU A 207 -9.99 0.52 14.80
C LEU A 207 -9.41 -0.91 14.66
N ALA A 208 -8.87 -1.27 13.50
CA ALA A 208 -8.32 -2.61 13.26
C ALA A 208 -7.26 -3.08 14.29
N PRO A 209 -6.36 -2.23 14.83
CA PRO A 209 -5.41 -2.65 15.86
C PRO A 209 -6.08 -3.22 17.13
N LEU A 210 -7.28 -2.76 17.48
CA LEU A 210 -8.00 -3.28 18.64
C LEU A 210 -8.41 -4.75 18.49
N VAL A 211 -8.66 -5.18 17.24
CA VAL A 211 -8.99 -6.58 16.94
C VAL A 211 -7.78 -7.48 17.20
N PHE A 212 -6.58 -7.04 16.83
CA PHE A 212 -5.35 -7.78 17.12
C PHE A 212 -5.09 -7.88 18.63
N SER A 213 -5.29 -6.78 19.37
CA SER A 213 -5.18 -6.81 20.84
C SER A 213 -6.17 -7.77 21.47
N ALA A 214 -7.45 -7.69 21.12
CA ALA A 214 -8.48 -8.57 21.63
C ALA A 214 -8.20 -10.05 21.31
N ALA A 215 -7.76 -10.35 20.08
CA ALA A 215 -7.41 -11.71 19.67
C ALA A 215 -6.21 -12.27 20.46
N GLN A 216 -5.18 -11.45 20.74
CA GLN A 216 -4.05 -11.84 21.58
C GLN A 216 -4.47 -12.15 23.02
N GLU A 217 -5.53 -11.52 23.52
CA GLU A 217 -6.12 -11.77 24.84
C GLU A 217 -7.16 -12.92 24.83
N GLY A 218 -7.26 -13.65 23.73
CA GLY A 218 -8.09 -14.84 23.61
C GLY A 218 -9.55 -14.59 23.23
N ASP A 219 -9.91 -13.38 22.76
CA ASP A 219 -11.26 -13.09 22.28
C ASP A 219 -11.59 -13.87 21.00
N ALA A 220 -12.63 -14.71 21.06
CA ALA A 220 -13.01 -15.60 19.97
C ALA A 220 -13.57 -14.82 18.76
N ALA A 221 -14.34 -13.75 18.99
CA ALA A 221 -14.90 -12.93 17.93
C ALA A 221 -13.79 -12.20 17.16
N ALA A 222 -12.83 -11.61 17.88
CA ALA A 222 -11.68 -10.96 17.28
C ALA A 222 -10.81 -11.94 16.48
N SER A 223 -10.56 -13.14 17.02
CA SER A 223 -9.81 -14.19 16.31
C SER A 223 -10.52 -14.62 15.04
N GLY A 224 -11.84 -14.82 15.10
CA GLY A 224 -12.67 -15.15 13.93
C GLY A 224 -12.63 -14.07 12.84
N ILE A 225 -12.69 -12.80 13.23
CA ILE A 225 -12.58 -11.66 12.29
C ILE A 225 -11.24 -11.71 11.56
N LEU A 226 -10.13 -11.93 12.30
CA LEU A 226 -8.80 -12.02 11.67
C LEU A 226 -8.70 -13.22 10.73
N ASP A 227 -9.22 -14.39 11.15
CA ASP A 227 -9.18 -15.59 10.32
C ASP A 227 -9.97 -15.43 9.02
N GLU A 228 -11.17 -14.83 9.06
CA GLU A 228 -11.97 -14.59 7.86
C GLU A 228 -11.27 -13.62 6.91
N ASN A 229 -10.70 -12.54 7.43
CA ASN A 229 -10.00 -11.55 6.61
C ASN A 229 -8.72 -12.13 5.99
N MET A 230 -7.95 -12.92 6.72
CA MET A 230 -6.72 -13.54 6.18
C MET A 230 -7.02 -14.69 5.23
N ARG A 231 -8.12 -15.42 5.42
CA ARG A 231 -8.58 -16.46 4.48
C ARG A 231 -8.97 -15.88 3.11
N GLU A 232 -9.59 -14.70 3.10
CA GLU A 232 -9.92 -14.02 1.85
C GLU A 232 -8.66 -13.57 1.11
N LEU A 233 -7.67 -12.99 1.82
CA LEU A 233 -6.39 -12.64 1.21
C LEU A 233 -5.64 -13.87 0.67
N ALA A 234 -5.72 -15.00 1.37
CA ALA A 234 -5.15 -16.26 0.90
C ALA A 234 -5.84 -16.75 -0.39
N LEU A 235 -7.17 -16.60 -0.49
CA LEU A 235 -7.92 -16.92 -1.71
C LEU A 235 -7.43 -16.07 -2.91
N TRP A 236 -7.03 -14.82 -2.68
CA TRP A 236 -6.48 -13.99 -3.76
C TRP A 236 -5.14 -14.51 -4.24
N LEU A 237 -4.26 -14.96 -3.34
CA LEU A 237 -2.99 -15.59 -3.71
C LEU A 237 -3.19 -16.92 -4.44
N ASP A 238 -4.13 -17.74 -3.96
CA ASP A 238 -4.49 -19.00 -4.64
C ASP A 238 -5.12 -18.72 -6.02
N THR A 239 -5.82 -17.60 -6.18
CA THR A 239 -6.32 -17.15 -7.48
C THR A 239 -5.20 -16.67 -8.39
N ALA A 240 -4.21 -15.95 -7.86
CA ALA A 240 -3.04 -15.50 -8.60
C ALA A 240 -2.23 -16.68 -9.15
N ALA A 241 -2.19 -17.81 -8.43
CA ALA A 241 -1.49 -19.03 -8.84
C ALA A 241 -1.90 -19.53 -10.23
N LYS A 242 -3.12 -19.22 -10.70
CA LYS A 242 -3.62 -19.61 -12.04
C LYS A 242 -2.80 -19.02 -13.19
N TYR A 243 -2.04 -17.96 -12.94
CA TYR A 243 -1.20 -17.31 -13.94
C TYR A 243 0.22 -17.87 -13.99
N PHE A 244 0.62 -18.70 -13.01
CA PHE A 244 1.96 -19.27 -12.90
C PHE A 244 1.93 -20.77 -13.19
N SER A 245 3.01 -21.31 -13.76
CA SER A 245 3.16 -22.74 -14.05
C SER A 245 3.76 -23.54 -12.89
N GLY A 246 4.07 -22.90 -11.76
CA GLY A 246 4.70 -23.52 -10.59
C GLY A 246 4.76 -22.54 -9.41
N SER A 247 5.74 -22.70 -8.54
CA SER A 247 5.97 -21.77 -7.44
C SER A 247 6.26 -20.36 -7.93
N PHE A 248 5.80 -19.36 -7.18
CA PHE A 248 6.02 -17.95 -7.51
C PHE A 248 6.31 -17.11 -6.27
N PRO A 249 7.17 -16.10 -6.37
CA PRO A 249 7.44 -15.21 -5.26
C PRO A 249 6.23 -14.32 -4.98
N THR A 250 5.89 -14.16 -3.71
CA THR A 250 4.87 -13.22 -3.24
C THR A 250 5.47 -12.25 -2.25
N VAL A 251 5.28 -10.96 -2.51
CA VAL A 251 5.68 -9.89 -1.61
C VAL A 251 4.43 -9.27 -0.99
N VAL A 252 4.44 -9.10 0.34
CA VAL A 252 3.35 -8.45 1.06
C VAL A 252 3.73 -7.04 1.48
N ALA A 253 2.75 -6.14 1.41
CA ALA A 253 2.87 -4.74 1.80
C ALA A 253 1.61 -4.28 2.56
N GLY A 254 1.62 -3.02 3.01
CA GLY A 254 0.51 -2.44 3.78
C GLY A 254 0.60 -2.71 5.28
N GLY A 255 0.02 -1.78 6.05
CA GLY A 255 0.21 -1.70 7.50
C GLY A 255 -0.19 -2.94 8.29
N ILE A 256 -1.19 -3.69 7.83
CA ILE A 256 -1.66 -4.91 8.51
C ILE A 256 -0.59 -6.01 8.41
N LEU A 257 -0.20 -6.40 7.20
CA LEU A 257 0.76 -7.49 6.99
C LEU A 257 2.21 -7.10 7.36
N MET A 258 2.57 -5.82 7.22
CA MET A 258 3.91 -5.35 7.58
C MET A 258 4.15 -5.27 9.07
N LYS A 259 3.11 -5.01 9.89
CA LYS A 259 3.25 -4.75 11.34
C LYS A 259 2.80 -5.92 12.22
N SER A 260 1.98 -6.85 11.71
CA SER A 260 1.43 -7.96 12.48
C SER A 260 2.00 -9.30 12.03
N ASP A 261 2.80 -9.93 12.90
CA ASP A 261 3.28 -11.31 12.67
C ASP A 261 2.14 -12.31 12.74
N ASP A 262 1.11 -12.03 13.56
CA ASP A 262 -0.08 -12.87 13.65
C ASP A 262 -0.87 -12.86 12.32
N ALA A 263 -1.08 -11.68 11.71
CA ALA A 263 -1.73 -11.59 10.42
C ALA A 263 -0.98 -12.38 9.34
N LEU A 264 0.35 -12.20 9.26
CA LEU A 264 1.16 -12.90 8.26
C LEU A 264 1.15 -14.42 8.48
N ARG A 265 1.23 -14.88 9.73
CA ARG A 265 1.18 -16.31 10.08
C ARG A 265 -0.16 -16.94 9.70
N ARG A 266 -1.30 -16.26 10.02
CA ARG A 266 -2.65 -16.71 9.63
C ARG A 266 -2.79 -16.77 8.12
N LEU A 267 -2.36 -15.73 7.41
CA LEU A 267 -2.36 -15.69 5.94
C LEU A 267 -1.62 -16.91 5.38
N CYS A 268 -0.36 -17.12 5.79
CA CYS A 268 0.45 -18.26 5.33
C CYS A 268 -0.20 -19.61 5.66
N GLY A 269 -0.92 -19.71 6.79
CA GLY A 269 -1.64 -20.93 7.18
C GLY A 269 -2.86 -21.24 6.32
N PHE A 270 -3.43 -20.25 5.62
CA PHE A 270 -4.59 -20.43 4.74
C PHE A 270 -4.23 -20.56 3.26
N VAL A 271 -3.05 -20.09 2.84
CA VAL A 271 -2.57 -20.21 1.45
C VAL A 271 -2.36 -21.68 1.09
N LYS A 272 -2.90 -22.10 -0.06
CA LYS A 272 -2.84 -23.46 -0.59
C LYS A 272 -1.89 -23.60 -1.78
N SER A 273 -1.66 -22.50 -2.49
CA SER A 273 -0.76 -22.43 -3.64
C SER A 273 0.71 -22.47 -3.21
N ASP A 274 1.59 -22.87 -4.14
CA ASP A 274 3.03 -22.94 -3.90
C ASP A 274 3.67 -21.54 -3.93
N THR A 275 3.38 -20.78 -2.89
CA THR A 275 3.99 -19.45 -2.66
C THR A 275 4.24 -19.22 -1.17
N CYS A 276 5.27 -18.47 -0.86
CA CYS A 276 5.60 -18.05 0.50
C CYS A 276 5.57 -16.51 0.58
N PRO A 277 4.50 -15.93 1.16
CA PRO A 277 4.40 -14.49 1.31
C PRO A 277 5.51 -13.94 2.21
N ALA A 278 6.32 -13.03 1.69
CA ALA A 278 7.40 -12.36 2.39
C ALA A 278 7.16 -10.85 2.48
N ARG A 279 7.51 -10.23 3.60
CA ARG A 279 7.41 -8.78 3.75
C ARG A 279 8.32 -8.05 2.79
N MET A 280 7.84 -6.94 2.23
CA MET A 280 8.65 -6.03 1.43
C MET A 280 9.80 -5.48 2.26
N ALA A 281 11.03 -5.61 1.74
CA ALA A 281 12.24 -5.23 2.50
C ALA A 281 12.50 -3.72 2.50
N MET A 282 11.90 -2.96 1.56
CA MET A 282 12.14 -1.53 1.41
C MET A 282 10.85 -0.71 1.57
N ALA A 283 10.99 0.59 1.85
CA ALA A 283 9.85 1.50 1.85
C ALA A 283 9.26 1.67 0.43
N PRO A 284 7.93 1.85 0.27
CA PRO A 284 7.27 1.95 -1.04
C PRO A 284 7.88 3.00 -1.98
N VAL A 285 8.36 4.12 -1.46
CA VAL A 285 9.04 5.16 -2.25
C VAL A 285 10.27 4.64 -2.99
N PHE A 286 11.04 3.74 -2.38
CA PHE A 286 12.19 3.12 -3.06
C PHE A 286 11.74 2.13 -4.13
N GLY A 287 10.57 1.52 -3.97
CA GLY A 287 9.93 0.79 -5.05
C GLY A 287 9.62 1.68 -6.26
N ALA A 288 9.19 2.92 -6.04
CA ALA A 288 9.02 3.90 -7.11
C ALA A 288 10.36 4.31 -7.76
N VAL A 289 11.44 4.43 -6.96
CA VAL A 289 12.80 4.64 -7.51
C VAL A 289 13.24 3.44 -8.36
N VAL A 290 13.01 2.21 -7.89
CA VAL A 290 13.30 0.99 -8.67
C VAL A 290 12.47 0.96 -9.96
N ALA A 291 11.20 1.39 -9.92
CA ALA A 291 10.37 1.51 -11.12
C ALA A 291 10.98 2.52 -12.13
N ALA A 292 11.49 3.66 -11.65
CA ALA A 292 12.21 4.61 -12.50
C ALA A 292 13.50 4.02 -13.10
N MET A 293 14.27 3.26 -12.31
CA MET A 293 15.47 2.56 -12.79
C MET A 293 15.14 1.50 -13.85
N LEU A 294 14.03 0.75 -13.66
CA LEU A 294 13.55 -0.22 -14.65
C LEU A 294 13.14 0.45 -15.97
N LEU A 295 12.52 1.64 -15.93
CA LEU A 295 12.20 2.42 -17.12
C LEU A 295 13.46 2.77 -17.93
N ASP A 296 14.59 3.02 -17.25
CA ASP A 296 15.88 3.32 -17.85
C ASP A 296 16.69 2.06 -18.23
N GLY A 297 16.10 0.87 -18.11
CA GLY A 297 16.71 -0.40 -18.51
C GLY A 297 17.73 -0.97 -17.53
N VAL A 298 17.73 -0.52 -16.26
CA VAL A 298 18.59 -1.13 -15.23
C VAL A 298 18.13 -2.57 -14.99
N SER A 299 19.07 -3.52 -15.08
CA SER A 299 18.75 -4.94 -14.99
C SER A 299 18.36 -5.38 -13.56
N GLU A 300 17.52 -6.42 -13.46
CA GLU A 300 17.14 -7.05 -12.19
C GLU A 300 18.35 -7.40 -11.32
N GLN A 301 19.37 -8.03 -11.93
CA GLN A 301 20.59 -8.43 -11.21
C GLN A 301 21.30 -7.24 -10.55
N ARG A 302 21.36 -6.11 -11.23
CA ARG A 302 21.97 -4.88 -10.69
C ARG A 302 21.11 -4.31 -9.56
N LEU A 303 19.79 -4.26 -9.73
CA LEU A 303 18.84 -3.76 -8.72
C LEU A 303 18.88 -4.57 -7.42
N ARG A 304 18.97 -5.90 -7.51
CA ARG A 304 19.07 -6.78 -6.32
C ARG A 304 20.38 -6.59 -5.54
N GLY A 305 21.42 -6.05 -6.17
CA GLY A 305 22.70 -5.72 -5.53
C GLY A 305 22.75 -4.33 -4.90
N MET A 306 21.68 -3.52 -5.01
CA MET A 306 21.63 -2.17 -4.45
C MET A 306 21.08 -2.20 -3.02
N ASP A 307 21.60 -1.31 -2.19
CA ASP A 307 21.12 -1.09 -0.83
C ASP A 307 20.35 0.23 -0.78
N PHE A 308 19.03 0.13 -0.59
CA PHE A 308 18.11 1.26 -0.41
C PHE A 308 17.84 1.53 1.08
N SER A 309 18.73 1.13 1.99
CA SER A 309 18.63 1.48 3.40
C SER A 309 18.97 2.95 3.63
N LEU A 310 18.34 3.55 4.65
CA LEU A 310 18.61 4.92 5.11
C LEU A 310 19.93 5.02 5.85
#